data_0fe8d150480f7af35c10fdc07a543bd2
#
_entry.id   0fe8d150480f7af35c10fdc07a543bd2
#
_cell.length_a   1.000
_cell.length_b   1.000
_cell.length_c   1.000
_cell.angle_alpha   90.00
_cell.angle_beta   90.00
_cell.angle_gamma   90.00
#
_symmetry.space_group_name_H-M   'P 1'
#
loop_
_entity.id
_entity.type
_entity.pdbx_description
1 polymer ?
#
loop_
_entity_poly.entity_id
_entity_poly.type
_entity_poly.pdbx_seq_one_letter_code
_entity_poly.pdbx_strand_id
1 'polypeptide(L)'
;MRRALLAFAFTLACIAAANAGAWTPAEDSGQTISTFTYSRASRSYDASASPTIPIRYLKLLTQTYIEYGVRDWLTLTVDPEYAKAESGPPGGPIEVANAFAIGAGARLRLMNDRRGVFSLEGSYKSAGAFDTSVSVNQESARQFEIRALYGIDFPVFDMTGFADVEAGERFVAGARPNETPIDITVGLHITPGTMILGQSFNVISGGDAEPPYGYYRSHKLQLSIVQHVLDTTSVQIGAFVSPAGQSALKEYGLTFAIWDSF
;
A
#
# COMPACT_ATOMS: atom_id res chain seq x y z
N MET A 1 8.64 -12.45 61.72
CA MET A 1 7.72 -12.60 60.57
C MET A 1 8.07 -11.57 59.53
N ARG A 2 8.89 -11.96 58.50
CA ARG A 2 9.31 -11.09 57.39
C ARG A 2 8.33 -11.32 56.24
N ARG A 3 7.57 -10.28 55.85
CA ARG A 3 6.70 -10.26 54.67
C ARG A 3 7.58 -10.01 53.46
N ALA A 4 7.77 -10.99 52.59
CA ALA A 4 8.36 -10.86 51.26
C ALA A 4 7.30 -10.23 50.36
N LEU A 5 7.52 -8.99 49.92
CA LEU A 5 6.82 -8.36 48.81
C LEU A 5 7.40 -8.92 47.52
N LEU A 6 6.63 -9.77 46.84
CA LEU A 6 6.87 -10.13 45.43
C LEU A 6 6.48 -8.96 44.58
N ALA A 7 7.47 -8.20 44.09
CA ALA A 7 7.31 -7.25 43.02
C ALA A 7 7.13 -8.04 41.71
N PHE A 8 5.90 -8.05 41.20
CA PHE A 8 5.60 -8.55 39.86
C PHE A 8 6.04 -7.44 38.90
N ALA A 9 7.24 -7.61 38.33
CA ALA A 9 7.68 -6.78 37.21
C ALA A 9 6.83 -7.17 35.99
N PHE A 10 5.82 -6.36 35.68
CA PHE A 10 5.16 -6.39 34.38
C PHE A 10 6.19 -5.85 33.37
N THR A 11 6.90 -6.75 32.71
CA THR A 11 7.57 -6.40 31.45
C THR A 11 6.47 -6.10 30.45
N LEU A 12 6.19 -4.81 30.21
CA LEU A 12 5.52 -4.40 29.00
C LEU A 12 6.44 -4.84 27.85
N ALA A 13 6.14 -5.99 27.24
CA ALA A 13 6.60 -6.27 25.91
C ALA A 13 6.01 -5.13 25.04
N CYS A 14 6.84 -4.20 24.59
CA CYS A 14 6.50 -3.32 23.49
C CYS A 14 6.16 -4.24 22.33
N ILE A 15 4.86 -4.49 22.11
CA ILE A 15 4.37 -5.00 20.84
C ILE A 15 4.77 -3.89 19.86
N ALA A 16 5.78 -4.15 19.04
CA ALA A 16 6.12 -3.29 17.94
C ALA A 16 4.83 -3.21 17.10
N ALA A 17 4.10 -2.10 17.24
CA ALA A 17 2.96 -1.85 16.39
C ALA A 17 3.51 -1.86 14.96
N ALA A 18 2.95 -2.70 14.11
CA ALA A 18 3.27 -2.74 12.69
C ALA A 18 2.80 -1.41 12.08
N ASN A 19 3.66 -0.40 12.19
CA ASN A 19 3.45 0.94 11.66
C ASN A 19 4.13 0.98 10.28
N ALA A 20 3.38 0.65 9.23
CA ALA A 20 3.77 1.02 7.87
C ALA A 20 3.53 2.53 7.69
N GLY A 21 4.19 3.16 6.72
CA GLY A 21 4.00 4.57 6.40
C GLY A 21 5.13 5.47 6.92
N ALA A 22 4.81 6.58 7.59
CA ALA A 22 5.79 7.60 7.99
C ALA A 22 6.85 7.12 9.01
N TRP A 23 6.55 6.07 9.78
CA TRP A 23 7.46 5.53 10.79
C TRP A 23 8.61 4.75 10.16
N THR A 24 9.77 4.80 10.81
CA THR A 24 10.94 4.00 10.47
C THR A 24 11.13 2.92 11.53
N PRO A 25 11.41 1.67 11.16
CA PRO A 25 11.86 0.65 12.11
C PRO A 25 13.08 1.13 12.91
N ALA A 26 13.26 0.58 14.10
CA ALA A 26 14.48 0.80 14.88
C ALA A 26 15.72 0.26 14.14
N GLU A 27 16.91 0.74 14.50
CA GLU A 27 18.16 0.22 13.96
C GLU A 27 18.23 -1.31 14.16
N ASP A 28 18.68 -2.03 13.12
CA ASP A 28 18.81 -3.49 13.06
C ASP A 28 17.47 -4.27 13.22
N SER A 29 16.33 -3.63 12.97
CA SER A 29 15.02 -4.27 12.93
C SER A 29 14.34 -4.02 11.59
N GLY A 30 13.29 -4.79 11.31
CA GLY A 30 12.58 -4.64 10.06
C GLY A 30 11.23 -5.37 10.05
N GLN A 31 10.58 -5.26 8.91
CA GLN A 31 9.31 -5.93 8.66
C GLN A 31 9.25 -6.42 7.22
N THR A 32 8.61 -7.56 7.05
CA THR A 32 8.23 -8.10 5.74
C THR A 32 6.71 -8.20 5.67
N ILE A 33 6.09 -7.66 4.62
CA ILE A 33 4.66 -7.78 4.34
C ILE A 33 4.49 -8.47 3.00
N SER A 34 4.11 -9.75 3.03
CA SER A 34 3.81 -10.54 1.82
C SER A 34 2.33 -10.52 1.55
N THR A 35 1.91 -9.88 0.46
CA THR A 35 0.52 -9.63 0.11
C THR A 35 0.13 -10.40 -1.15
N PHE A 36 -1.03 -11.05 -1.10
CA PHE A 36 -1.74 -11.61 -2.25
C PHE A 36 -3.03 -10.83 -2.48
N THR A 37 -3.23 -10.34 -3.70
CA THR A 37 -4.44 -9.59 -4.08
C THR A 37 -5.13 -10.27 -5.24
N TYR A 38 -6.43 -10.50 -5.08
CA TYR A 38 -7.36 -10.91 -6.13
C TYR A 38 -8.27 -9.74 -6.48
N SER A 39 -8.29 -9.35 -7.75
CA SER A 39 -9.05 -8.19 -8.23
C SER A 39 -9.86 -8.53 -9.46
N ARG A 40 -11.04 -7.95 -9.57
CA ARG A 40 -11.94 -8.05 -10.73
C ARG A 40 -12.54 -6.69 -11.08
N ALA A 41 -12.88 -6.53 -12.37
CA ALA A 41 -13.74 -5.45 -12.83
C ALA A 41 -14.67 -5.97 -13.94
N SER A 42 -15.92 -5.54 -13.92
CA SER A 42 -16.90 -5.75 -14.99
C SER A 42 -17.22 -4.47 -15.76
N ARG A 43 -16.70 -3.34 -15.27
CA ARG A 43 -16.84 -2.00 -15.88
C ARG A 43 -15.57 -1.19 -15.70
N SER A 44 -15.38 -0.24 -16.59
CA SER A 44 -14.38 0.82 -16.47
C SER A 44 -15.09 2.18 -16.48
N TYR A 45 -14.52 3.14 -15.79
CA TYR A 45 -14.92 4.54 -15.86
C TYR A 45 -14.44 5.13 -17.19
N ASP A 46 -15.31 5.86 -17.86
CA ASP A 46 -14.98 6.62 -19.06
C ASP A 46 -14.30 7.96 -18.73
N ALA A 47 -14.02 8.75 -19.78
CA ALA A 47 -13.41 10.07 -19.62
C ALA A 47 -14.31 11.09 -18.88
N SER A 48 -15.61 10.83 -18.73
CA SER A 48 -16.55 11.63 -17.95
C SER A 48 -16.74 11.12 -16.51
N ALA A 49 -15.90 10.17 -16.07
CA ALA A 49 -15.97 9.51 -14.76
C ALA A 49 -17.25 8.66 -14.54
N SER A 50 -17.90 8.24 -15.62
CA SER A 50 -19.08 7.36 -15.56
C SER A 50 -18.68 5.90 -15.78
N PRO A 51 -19.16 4.93 -14.96
CA PRO A 51 -18.79 3.52 -15.08
C PRO A 51 -19.57 2.81 -16.20
N THR A 52 -19.40 3.29 -17.43
CA THR A 52 -20.22 2.91 -18.60
C THR A 52 -19.57 1.86 -19.49
N ILE A 53 -18.23 1.75 -19.48
CA ILE A 53 -17.51 0.87 -20.40
C ILE A 53 -17.52 -0.56 -19.86
N PRO A 54 -18.18 -1.53 -20.52
CA PRO A 54 -18.17 -2.92 -20.09
C PRO A 54 -16.81 -3.55 -20.40
N ILE A 55 -16.25 -4.27 -19.43
CA ILE A 55 -14.99 -4.97 -19.53
C ILE A 55 -15.03 -6.28 -18.74
N ARG A 56 -14.26 -7.26 -19.17
CA ARG A 56 -13.89 -8.42 -18.36
C ARG A 56 -12.45 -8.25 -17.91
N TYR A 57 -12.24 -8.17 -16.61
CA TYR A 57 -10.92 -8.00 -16.02
C TYR A 57 -10.77 -8.88 -14.78
N LEU A 58 -9.61 -9.54 -14.67
CA LEU A 58 -9.17 -10.30 -13.50
C LEU A 58 -7.68 -10.06 -13.32
N LYS A 59 -7.24 -9.82 -12.07
CA LYS A 59 -5.83 -9.70 -11.71
C LYS A 59 -5.54 -10.52 -10.46
N LEU A 60 -4.41 -11.22 -10.50
CA LEU A 60 -3.73 -11.80 -9.35
C LEU A 60 -2.41 -11.06 -9.18
N LEU A 61 -2.18 -10.50 -8.01
CA LEU A 61 -0.95 -9.81 -7.66
C LEU A 61 -0.37 -10.45 -6.39
N THR A 62 0.91 -10.78 -6.44
CA THR A 62 1.71 -11.13 -5.25
C THR A 62 2.81 -10.09 -5.14
N GLN A 63 2.94 -9.51 -3.96
CA GLN A 63 3.90 -8.44 -3.65
C GLN A 63 4.51 -8.73 -2.29
N THR A 64 5.80 -8.48 -2.13
CA THR A 64 6.48 -8.57 -0.85
C THR A 64 7.19 -7.25 -0.58
N TYR A 65 6.67 -6.47 0.36
CA TYR A 65 7.31 -5.25 0.84
C TYR A 65 8.21 -5.59 2.01
N ILE A 66 9.48 -5.22 1.92
CA ILE A 66 10.49 -5.45 2.94
C ILE A 66 11.05 -4.11 3.34
N GLU A 67 11.09 -3.81 4.63
CA GLU A 67 11.76 -2.63 5.17
C GLU A 67 12.76 -3.04 6.25
N TYR A 68 13.91 -2.35 6.26
CA TYR A 68 15.00 -2.57 7.21
C TYR A 68 15.53 -1.24 7.74
N GLY A 69 15.54 -1.08 9.05
CA GLY A 69 16.11 0.06 9.75
C GLY A 69 17.64 0.00 9.81
N VAL A 70 18.30 0.73 8.92
CA VAL A 70 19.77 0.88 8.94
C VAL A 70 20.19 1.77 10.10
N ARG A 71 19.35 2.74 10.43
CA ARG A 71 19.42 3.64 11.59
C ARG A 71 18.00 3.98 12.00
N ASP A 72 17.78 4.44 13.21
CA ASP A 72 16.46 4.89 13.65
C ASP A 72 15.80 5.92 12.72
N TRP A 73 16.58 6.64 11.94
CA TRP A 73 16.13 7.67 11.01
C TRP A 73 16.24 7.29 9.53
N LEU A 74 16.84 6.12 9.21
CA LEU A 74 17.05 5.64 7.84
C LEU A 74 16.56 4.21 7.67
N THR A 75 15.59 4.02 6.79
CA THR A 75 15.06 2.73 6.37
C THR A 75 15.38 2.47 4.91
N LEU A 76 15.80 1.27 4.58
CA LEU A 76 15.84 0.77 3.21
C LEU A 76 14.61 -0.06 2.92
N THR A 77 14.08 0.04 1.70
CA THR A 77 12.91 -0.70 1.26
C THR A 77 13.19 -1.50 0.00
N VAL A 78 12.59 -2.69 -0.11
CA VAL A 78 12.62 -3.52 -1.32
C VAL A 78 11.21 -4.07 -1.56
N ASP A 79 10.76 -4.08 -2.82
CA ASP A 79 9.39 -4.37 -3.18
C ASP A 79 9.34 -5.20 -4.48
N PRO A 80 9.62 -6.53 -4.44
CA PRO A 80 9.36 -7.43 -5.55
C PRO A 80 7.87 -7.69 -5.70
N GLU A 81 7.38 -7.66 -6.94
CA GLU A 81 6.00 -7.97 -7.27
C GLU A 81 5.88 -8.84 -8.52
N TYR A 82 4.88 -9.70 -8.53
CA TYR A 82 4.47 -10.47 -9.69
C TYR A 82 2.97 -10.33 -9.89
N ALA A 83 2.56 -9.96 -11.09
CA ALA A 83 1.17 -9.83 -11.46
C ALA A 83 0.83 -10.68 -12.68
N LYS A 84 -0.36 -11.29 -12.66
CA LYS A 84 -1.04 -11.86 -13.82
C LYS A 84 -2.37 -11.16 -14.00
N ALA A 85 -2.60 -10.62 -15.19
CA ALA A 85 -3.86 -9.96 -15.53
C ALA A 85 -4.47 -10.60 -16.79
N GLU A 86 -5.79 -10.72 -16.76
CA GLU A 86 -6.63 -11.16 -17.87
C GLU A 86 -7.65 -10.08 -18.17
N SER A 87 -7.80 -9.72 -19.43
CA SER A 87 -8.72 -8.65 -19.83
C SER A 87 -9.26 -8.85 -21.22
N GLY A 88 -10.40 -8.25 -21.49
CA GLY A 88 -11.04 -8.24 -22.80
C GLY A 88 -12.45 -7.71 -22.75
N PRO A 89 -13.10 -7.52 -23.90
CA PRO A 89 -14.52 -7.20 -23.95
C PRO A 89 -15.36 -8.38 -23.48
N PRO A 90 -16.56 -8.14 -22.90
CA PRO A 90 -17.48 -9.22 -22.53
C PRO A 90 -17.83 -10.12 -23.72
N GLY A 91 -17.59 -11.44 -23.58
CA GLY A 91 -17.85 -12.42 -24.64
C GLY A 91 -16.85 -12.41 -25.81
N GLY A 92 -15.82 -11.58 -25.76
CA GLY A 92 -14.76 -11.49 -26.77
C GLY A 92 -13.46 -12.18 -26.35
N PRO A 93 -12.41 -12.02 -27.16
CA PRO A 93 -11.09 -12.56 -26.86
C PRO A 93 -10.53 -12.00 -25.56
N ILE A 94 -9.74 -12.82 -24.86
CA ILE A 94 -9.08 -12.45 -23.61
C ILE A 94 -7.60 -12.30 -23.90
N GLU A 95 -7.04 -11.16 -23.51
CA GLU A 95 -5.61 -10.92 -23.45
C GLU A 95 -5.10 -11.29 -22.07
N VAL A 96 -3.97 -11.98 -22.01
CA VAL A 96 -3.28 -12.37 -20.77
C VAL A 96 -1.93 -11.70 -20.73
N ALA A 97 -1.68 -10.98 -19.66
CA ALA A 97 -0.40 -10.33 -19.41
C ALA A 97 0.18 -10.82 -18.07
N ASN A 98 1.49 -11.03 -18.06
CA ASN A 98 2.25 -11.34 -16.85
C ASN A 98 3.36 -10.31 -16.70
N ALA A 99 3.61 -9.87 -15.47
CA ALA A 99 4.67 -8.93 -15.19
C ALA A 99 5.39 -9.27 -13.88
N PHE A 100 6.67 -9.01 -13.88
CA PHE A 100 7.51 -9.02 -12.70
C PHE A 100 8.23 -7.69 -12.61
N ALA A 101 8.19 -7.07 -11.44
CA ALA A 101 8.94 -5.86 -11.14
C ALA A 101 9.64 -5.98 -9.80
N ILE A 102 10.69 -5.21 -9.63
CA ILE A 102 11.34 -5.02 -8.35
C ILE A 102 11.48 -3.53 -8.08
N GLY A 103 11.01 -3.11 -6.91
CA GLY A 103 11.23 -1.79 -6.35
C GLY A 103 12.34 -1.80 -5.31
N ALA A 104 13.03 -0.68 -5.16
CA ALA A 104 13.96 -0.43 -4.07
C ALA A 104 13.93 1.06 -3.72
N GLY A 105 14.05 1.38 -2.44
CA GLY A 105 13.95 2.75 -1.96
C GLY A 105 14.65 2.98 -0.63
N ALA A 106 14.59 4.23 -0.21
CA ALA A 106 15.08 4.65 1.10
C ALA A 106 14.13 5.71 1.68
N ARG A 107 13.82 5.57 2.99
CA ARG A 107 13.00 6.50 3.76
C ARG A 107 13.87 7.17 4.82
N LEU A 108 13.79 8.49 4.87
CA LEU A 108 14.45 9.34 5.85
C LEU A 108 13.43 9.93 6.80
N ARG A 109 13.48 9.60 8.07
CA ARG A 109 12.67 10.24 9.10
C ARG A 109 13.30 11.57 9.51
N LEU A 110 12.60 12.66 9.23
CA LEU A 110 13.04 14.03 9.48
C LEU A 110 12.50 14.59 10.81
N MET A 111 11.36 14.09 11.28
CA MET A 111 10.73 14.50 12.53
C MET A 111 10.09 13.29 13.22
N ASN A 112 10.22 13.24 14.55
CA ASN A 112 9.51 12.30 15.41
C ASN A 112 9.34 12.96 16.77
N ASP A 113 8.20 13.61 16.96
CA ASP A 113 7.87 14.31 18.22
C ASP A 113 6.38 14.14 18.57
N ARG A 114 5.89 14.85 19.57
CA ARG A 114 4.49 14.77 20.01
C ARG A 114 3.47 15.19 18.94
N ARG A 115 3.88 15.87 17.88
CA ARG A 115 3.00 16.28 16.78
C ARG A 115 2.87 15.20 15.73
N GLY A 116 3.76 14.22 15.71
CA GLY A 116 3.76 13.10 14.78
C GLY A 116 5.13 12.80 14.22
N VAL A 117 5.13 11.96 13.19
CA VAL A 117 6.31 11.53 12.44
C VAL A 117 6.23 12.10 11.04
N PHE A 118 7.31 12.70 10.56
CA PHE A 118 7.44 13.16 9.17
C PHE A 118 8.66 12.53 8.52
N SER A 119 8.45 11.92 7.36
CA SER A 119 9.49 11.24 6.59
C SER A 119 9.44 11.64 5.12
N LEU A 120 10.56 11.49 4.43
CA LEU A 120 10.67 11.55 2.98
C LEU A 120 11.13 10.19 2.48
N GLU A 121 10.53 9.71 1.40
CA GLU A 121 10.93 8.46 0.74
C GLU A 121 11.23 8.71 -0.73
N GLY A 122 12.31 8.11 -1.22
CA GLY A 122 12.64 8.02 -2.64
C GLY A 122 12.72 6.56 -3.03
N SER A 123 12.04 6.16 -4.11
CA SER A 123 12.05 4.79 -4.60
C SER A 123 12.18 4.71 -6.11
N TYR A 124 12.72 3.62 -6.58
CA TYR A 124 12.80 3.25 -7.98
C TYR A 124 12.13 1.89 -8.17
N LYS A 125 11.31 1.75 -9.21
CA LYS A 125 10.73 0.47 -9.62
C LYS A 125 11.15 0.13 -11.05
N SER A 126 11.61 -1.09 -11.26
CA SER A 126 12.01 -1.59 -12.59
C SER A 126 10.81 -1.62 -13.55
N ALA A 127 11.09 -1.67 -14.85
CA ALA A 127 10.07 -2.03 -15.83
C ALA A 127 9.49 -3.42 -15.51
N GLY A 128 8.19 -3.61 -15.71
CA GLY A 128 7.48 -4.84 -15.36
C GLY A 128 6.35 -4.61 -14.36
N ALA A 129 6.31 -3.46 -13.67
CA ALA A 129 5.16 -3.10 -12.87
C ALA A 129 3.94 -2.85 -13.76
N PHE A 130 2.85 -3.55 -13.47
CA PHE A 130 1.56 -3.19 -14.02
C PHE A 130 0.89 -2.18 -13.09
N ASP A 131 0.77 -0.95 -13.52
CA ASP A 131 -0.27 -0.12 -13.00
C ASP A 131 -1.59 -0.46 -13.68
N THR A 132 -2.22 -1.48 -13.14
CA THR A 132 -3.43 -2.07 -13.69
C THR A 132 -4.69 -1.29 -13.35
N SER A 133 -4.59 -0.22 -12.57
CA SER A 133 -5.75 0.63 -12.27
C SER A 133 -6.24 1.37 -13.51
N VAL A 134 -5.43 1.48 -14.54
CA VAL A 134 -5.68 2.39 -15.65
C VAL A 134 -5.99 1.70 -16.97
N SER A 135 -5.23 0.69 -17.38
CA SER A 135 -5.42 0.02 -18.67
C SER A 135 -4.70 -1.31 -18.71
N VAL A 136 -5.19 -2.22 -19.53
CA VAL A 136 -4.66 -3.57 -19.68
C VAL A 136 -3.51 -3.66 -20.66
N ASN A 137 -3.43 -2.73 -21.60
CA ASN A 137 -2.40 -2.69 -22.64
C ASN A 137 -1.21 -1.82 -22.25
N GLN A 138 -0.90 -1.72 -20.96
CA GLN A 138 0.19 -0.88 -20.51
C GLN A 138 1.53 -1.58 -20.72
N GLU A 139 2.37 -0.93 -21.50
CA GLU A 139 3.79 -1.22 -21.47
C GLU A 139 4.32 -0.98 -20.07
N SER A 140 5.04 -1.95 -19.54
CA SER A 140 5.70 -1.81 -18.25
C SER A 140 6.78 -0.73 -18.35
N ALA A 141 6.66 0.32 -17.55
CA ALA A 141 7.58 1.44 -17.53
C ALA A 141 8.40 1.44 -16.22
N ARG A 142 9.64 1.93 -16.33
CA ARG A 142 10.42 2.24 -15.12
C ARG A 142 9.80 3.43 -14.43
N GLN A 143 9.83 3.42 -13.10
CA GLN A 143 9.23 4.48 -12.30
C GLN A 143 10.26 4.95 -11.26
N PHE A 144 10.29 6.25 -11.05
CA PHE A 144 10.97 6.86 -9.91
C PHE A 144 9.95 7.67 -9.14
N GLU A 145 9.93 7.51 -7.82
CA GLU A 145 8.93 8.17 -6.98
C GLU A 145 9.59 8.88 -5.80
N ILE A 146 9.08 10.05 -5.47
CA ILE A 146 9.42 10.78 -4.25
C ILE A 146 8.13 11.01 -3.50
N ARG A 147 8.07 10.62 -2.21
CA ARG A 147 6.93 10.81 -1.31
C ARG A 147 7.29 11.59 -0.06
N ALA A 148 6.37 12.41 0.39
CA ALA A 148 6.30 12.92 1.76
C ALA A 148 5.28 12.09 2.54
N LEU A 149 5.65 11.67 3.76
CA LEU A 149 4.85 10.81 4.62
C LEU A 149 4.66 11.51 5.98
N TYR A 150 3.44 11.55 6.46
CA TYR A 150 3.12 12.13 7.77
C TYR A 150 2.19 11.20 8.54
N GLY A 151 2.63 10.80 9.73
CA GLY A 151 1.91 9.90 10.62
C GLY A 151 1.68 10.48 12.00
N ILE A 152 0.55 10.16 12.59
CA ILE A 152 0.18 10.51 13.97
C ILE A 152 -0.41 9.31 14.69
N ASP A 153 -0.10 9.21 15.99
CA ASP A 153 -0.80 8.31 16.89
C ASP A 153 -1.84 9.09 17.69
N PHE A 154 -2.99 8.47 17.96
CA PHE A 154 -4.05 9.08 18.74
C PHE A 154 -4.81 8.07 19.60
N PRO A 155 -5.26 8.44 20.79
CA PRO A 155 -6.15 7.61 21.60
C PRO A 155 -7.60 7.76 21.12
N VAL A 156 -8.36 6.64 21.14
CA VAL A 156 -9.81 6.62 20.91
C VAL A 156 -10.45 5.77 22.01
N PHE A 157 -11.07 6.41 22.99
CA PHE A 157 -11.53 5.75 24.22
C PHE A 157 -10.35 4.99 24.89
N ASP A 158 -10.50 3.69 25.09
CA ASP A 158 -9.46 2.81 25.68
C ASP A 158 -8.58 2.13 24.59
N MET A 159 -8.72 2.54 23.33
CA MET A 159 -8.00 2.00 22.17
C MET A 159 -6.90 2.97 21.72
N THR A 160 -5.92 2.44 21.01
CA THR A 160 -4.91 3.24 20.31
C THR A 160 -5.16 3.18 18.82
N GLY A 161 -5.05 4.32 18.16
CA GLY A 161 -5.15 4.44 16.71
C GLY A 161 -3.97 5.19 16.14
N PHE A 162 -3.76 5.04 14.84
CA PHE A 162 -2.84 5.86 14.08
C PHE A 162 -3.49 6.30 12.77
N ALA A 163 -3.00 7.38 12.21
CA ALA A 163 -3.31 7.82 10.86
C ALA A 163 -2.01 8.19 10.15
N ASP A 164 -1.94 7.83 8.88
CA ASP A 164 -0.84 8.12 8.00
C ASP A 164 -1.36 8.68 6.68
N VAL A 165 -0.67 9.70 6.16
CA VAL A 165 -0.93 10.30 4.85
C VAL A 165 0.37 10.36 4.09
N GLU A 166 0.36 9.80 2.90
CA GLU A 166 1.47 9.80 1.97
C GLU A 166 1.07 10.51 0.68
N ALA A 167 1.89 11.42 0.21
CA ALA A 167 1.68 12.08 -1.06
C ALA A 167 3.00 12.27 -1.78
N GLY A 168 3.01 12.08 -3.09
CA GLY A 168 4.24 12.14 -3.86
C GLY A 168 4.04 12.42 -5.32
N GLU A 169 5.15 12.35 -6.04
CA GLU A 169 5.19 12.41 -7.49
C GLU A 169 5.94 11.20 -8.01
N ARG A 170 5.32 10.51 -8.96
CA ARG A 170 5.86 9.35 -9.64
C ARG A 170 6.16 9.71 -11.09
N PHE A 171 7.43 9.72 -11.40
CA PHE A 171 7.96 9.93 -12.76
C PHE A 171 7.96 8.60 -13.49
N VAL A 172 7.17 8.51 -14.57
CA VAL A 172 6.98 7.29 -15.35
C VAL A 172 7.72 7.43 -16.67
N ALA A 173 8.60 6.50 -16.98
CA ALA A 173 9.34 6.52 -18.24
C ALA A 173 8.44 6.19 -19.43
N GLY A 174 8.70 6.82 -20.59
CA GLY A 174 7.98 6.57 -21.84
C GLY A 174 6.79 7.48 -22.04
N ALA A 175 5.78 7.01 -22.78
CA ALA A 175 4.61 7.80 -23.19
C ALA A 175 3.52 7.91 -22.10
N ARG A 176 3.64 7.19 -21.00
CA ARG A 176 2.72 7.28 -19.86
C ARG A 176 2.92 8.61 -19.14
N PRO A 177 1.83 9.22 -18.65
CA PRO A 177 1.95 10.44 -17.85
C PRO A 177 2.60 10.16 -16.50
N ASN A 178 3.22 11.18 -15.93
CA ASN A 178 3.58 11.18 -14.52
C ASN A 178 2.33 11.10 -13.65
N GLU A 179 2.49 10.65 -12.41
CA GLU A 179 1.39 10.36 -11.50
C GLU A 179 1.63 11.02 -10.14
N THR A 180 0.55 11.50 -9.54
CA THR A 180 0.53 11.94 -8.14
C THR A 180 -0.21 10.89 -7.31
N PRO A 181 0.49 9.95 -6.63
CA PRO A 181 -0.11 9.06 -5.64
C PRO A 181 -0.42 9.82 -4.36
N ILE A 182 -1.59 9.53 -3.76
CA ILE A 182 -2.01 10.05 -2.45
C ILE A 182 -2.65 8.88 -1.71
N ASP A 183 -1.99 8.41 -0.66
CA ASP A 183 -2.45 7.30 0.13
C ASP A 183 -2.77 7.74 1.56
N ILE A 184 -3.83 7.19 2.14
CA ILE A 184 -4.26 7.48 3.50
C ILE A 184 -4.52 6.14 4.18
N THR A 185 -3.94 5.94 5.34
CA THR A 185 -4.18 4.77 6.19
C THR A 185 -4.63 5.21 7.57
N VAL A 186 -5.65 4.56 8.08
CA VAL A 186 -6.10 4.71 9.47
C VAL A 186 -6.17 3.33 10.09
N GLY A 187 -5.44 3.12 11.17
CA GLY A 187 -5.46 1.89 11.96
C GLY A 187 -6.05 2.12 13.34
N LEU A 188 -6.82 1.16 13.82
CA LEU A 188 -7.38 1.17 15.17
C LEU A 188 -7.18 -0.19 15.84
N HIS A 189 -6.40 -0.24 16.91
CA HIS A 189 -6.21 -1.42 17.74
C HIS A 189 -7.42 -1.62 18.65
N ILE A 190 -8.36 -2.50 18.23
CA ILE A 190 -9.58 -2.81 18.98
C ILE A 190 -9.32 -3.77 20.14
N THR A 191 -8.24 -4.55 20.06
CA THR A 191 -7.66 -5.33 21.14
C THR A 191 -6.13 -5.30 21.00
N PRO A 192 -5.34 -5.74 22.00
CA PRO A 192 -3.89 -5.84 21.87
C PRO A 192 -3.41 -6.68 20.66
N GLY A 193 -4.19 -7.65 20.22
CA GLY A 193 -3.83 -8.53 19.09
C GLY A 193 -4.63 -8.29 17.81
N THR A 194 -5.59 -7.36 17.79
CA THR A 194 -6.47 -7.16 16.64
C THR A 194 -6.53 -5.69 16.24
N MET A 195 -6.25 -5.39 14.98
CA MET A 195 -6.32 -4.06 14.40
C MET A 195 -7.28 -4.03 13.21
N ILE A 196 -8.07 -2.97 13.10
CA ILE A 196 -8.85 -2.64 11.89
C ILE A 196 -8.08 -1.59 11.11
N LEU A 197 -7.92 -1.80 9.80
CA LEU A 197 -7.30 -0.85 8.86
C LEU A 197 -8.32 -0.35 7.85
N GLY A 198 -8.49 0.96 7.76
CA GLY A 198 -9.14 1.65 6.66
C GLY A 198 -8.10 2.32 5.79
N GLN A 199 -8.10 2.07 4.48
CA GLN A 199 -7.09 2.60 3.58
C GLN A 199 -7.75 3.20 2.33
N SER A 200 -7.16 4.30 1.83
CA SER A 200 -7.54 4.95 0.59
C SER A 200 -6.29 5.10 -0.27
N PHE A 201 -6.30 4.49 -1.45
CA PHE A 201 -5.23 4.57 -2.42
C PHE A 201 -5.71 5.37 -3.63
N ASN A 202 -5.02 6.45 -3.94
CA ASN A 202 -5.44 7.37 -4.99
C ASN A 202 -4.27 7.64 -5.92
N VAL A 203 -4.55 7.61 -7.23
CA VAL A 203 -3.59 7.95 -8.28
C VAL A 203 -4.25 8.96 -9.20
N ILE A 204 -3.56 10.05 -9.47
CA ILE A 204 -3.98 11.12 -10.39
C ILE A 204 -2.85 11.28 -11.41
N SER A 205 -3.15 11.09 -12.70
CA SER A 205 -2.15 11.30 -13.74
C SER A 205 -1.92 12.78 -14.02
N GLY A 206 -0.70 13.13 -14.41
CA GLY A 206 -0.34 14.45 -14.91
C GLY A 206 -1.01 14.78 -16.27
N GLY A 207 -0.79 15.99 -16.75
CA GLY A 207 -1.26 16.45 -18.06
C GLY A 207 -0.28 16.21 -19.20
N ASP A 208 0.80 15.48 -18.97
CA ASP A 208 1.94 15.22 -19.87
C ASP A 208 1.81 13.91 -20.67
N ALA A 209 0.60 13.32 -20.69
CA ALA A 209 0.34 12.08 -21.41
C ALA A 209 0.51 12.24 -22.93
N GLU A 210 1.21 11.30 -23.54
CA GLU A 210 1.30 11.17 -24.98
C GLU A 210 0.36 10.05 -25.49
N PRO A 211 -0.20 10.15 -26.71
CA PRO A 211 -0.99 9.06 -27.25
C PRO A 211 -0.24 7.71 -27.24
N PRO A 212 -0.87 6.58 -26.91
CA PRO A 212 -2.33 6.40 -26.74
C PRO A 212 -2.87 6.70 -25.34
N TYR A 213 -2.07 7.21 -24.43
CA TYR A 213 -2.46 7.50 -23.06
C TYR A 213 -3.17 8.85 -22.96
N GLY A 214 -4.12 8.94 -22.06
CA GLY A 214 -4.83 10.14 -21.73
C GLY A 214 -4.82 10.40 -20.23
N TYR A 215 -5.48 11.45 -19.79
CA TYR A 215 -5.68 11.71 -18.36
C TYR A 215 -6.51 10.61 -17.70
N TYR A 216 -6.09 10.19 -16.51
CA TYR A 216 -6.81 9.24 -15.68
C TYR A 216 -6.68 9.56 -14.19
N ARG A 217 -7.62 9.04 -13.43
CA ARG A 217 -7.54 8.99 -11.96
C ARG A 217 -8.24 7.74 -11.44
N SER A 218 -7.72 7.19 -10.36
CA SER A 218 -8.25 6.02 -9.69
C SER A 218 -8.34 6.29 -8.19
N HIS A 219 -9.46 5.90 -7.58
CA HIS A 219 -9.67 5.96 -6.14
C HIS A 219 -10.07 4.58 -5.66
N LYS A 220 -9.30 4.01 -4.73
CA LYS A 220 -9.54 2.68 -4.15
C LYS A 220 -9.69 2.81 -2.64
N LEU A 221 -10.74 2.23 -2.10
CA LEU A 221 -10.97 2.12 -0.66
C LEU A 221 -10.83 0.66 -0.24
N GLN A 222 -10.10 0.41 0.84
CA GLN A 222 -9.88 -0.91 1.41
C GLN A 222 -10.21 -0.90 2.90
N LEU A 223 -10.86 -1.96 3.35
CA LEU A 223 -11.06 -2.26 4.77
C LEU A 223 -10.47 -3.64 5.07
N SER A 224 -9.67 -3.72 6.12
CA SER A 224 -8.97 -4.96 6.50
C SER A 224 -9.02 -5.17 8.02
N ILE A 225 -8.88 -6.43 8.42
CA ILE A 225 -8.60 -6.84 9.79
C ILE A 225 -7.19 -7.44 9.80
N VAL A 226 -6.37 -7.01 10.73
CA VAL A 226 -5.04 -7.56 11.02
C VAL A 226 -5.11 -8.24 12.37
N GLN A 227 -4.74 -9.52 12.41
CA GLN A 227 -4.71 -10.34 13.62
C GLN A 227 -3.28 -10.80 13.90
N HIS A 228 -2.78 -10.48 15.09
CA HIS A 228 -1.54 -11.01 15.62
C HIS A 228 -1.72 -12.48 15.99
N VAL A 229 -0.90 -13.36 15.42
CA VAL A 229 -1.06 -14.82 15.56
C VAL A 229 0.13 -15.50 16.23
N LEU A 230 1.34 -14.96 16.07
CA LEU A 230 2.58 -15.42 16.72
C LEU A 230 3.39 -14.19 17.15
N ASP A 231 4.40 -14.38 17.98
CA ASP A 231 5.18 -13.28 18.59
C ASP A 231 5.69 -12.20 17.59
N THR A 232 5.96 -12.59 16.35
CA THR A 232 6.44 -11.67 15.30
C THR A 232 5.52 -11.61 14.09
N THR A 233 4.49 -12.48 14.02
CA THR A 233 3.68 -12.69 12.82
C THR A 233 2.25 -12.22 13.00
N SER A 234 1.75 -11.42 12.04
CA SER A 234 0.35 -11.06 11.92
C SER A 234 -0.21 -11.46 10.56
N VAL A 235 -1.52 -11.71 10.52
CA VAL A 235 -2.26 -12.04 9.29
C VAL A 235 -3.27 -10.94 9.02
N GLN A 236 -3.33 -10.46 7.77
CA GLN A 236 -4.31 -9.49 7.31
C GLN A 236 -5.27 -10.13 6.31
N ILE A 237 -6.55 -9.82 6.45
CA ILE A 237 -7.58 -10.11 5.45
C ILE A 237 -8.36 -8.83 5.20
N GLY A 238 -8.57 -8.48 3.95
CA GLY A 238 -9.27 -7.27 3.57
C GLY A 238 -10.05 -7.40 2.27
N ALA A 239 -10.90 -6.43 2.04
CA ALA A 239 -11.64 -6.26 0.79
C ALA A 239 -11.53 -4.81 0.33
N PHE A 240 -11.55 -4.59 -0.97
CA PHE A 240 -11.48 -3.26 -1.56
C PHE A 240 -12.46 -3.06 -2.71
N VAL A 241 -12.76 -1.81 -2.96
CA VAL A 241 -13.55 -1.34 -4.10
C VAL A 241 -12.95 -0.07 -4.66
N SER A 242 -13.15 0.19 -5.95
CA SER A 242 -12.86 1.49 -6.59
C SER A 242 -14.18 2.23 -6.81
N PRO A 243 -14.62 3.08 -5.85
CA PRO A 243 -15.92 3.74 -5.90
C PRO A 243 -15.99 4.86 -6.93
N ALA A 244 -14.83 5.43 -7.30
CA ALA A 244 -14.70 6.52 -8.26
C ALA A 244 -13.44 6.35 -9.10
N GLY A 245 -13.47 6.93 -10.29
CA GLY A 245 -12.36 6.94 -11.23
C GLY A 245 -12.69 7.76 -12.48
N GLN A 246 -11.71 7.91 -13.35
CA GLN A 246 -11.86 8.48 -14.69
C GLN A 246 -10.84 7.77 -15.57
N SER A 247 -11.27 7.26 -16.73
CA SER A 247 -10.43 6.41 -17.60
C SER A 247 -9.70 5.30 -16.83
N ALA A 248 -10.37 4.67 -15.87
CA ALA A 248 -9.81 3.71 -14.93
C ALA A 248 -10.77 2.54 -14.67
N LEU A 249 -10.25 1.42 -14.20
CA LEU A 249 -11.05 0.24 -13.90
C LEU A 249 -11.91 0.46 -12.64
N LYS A 250 -13.16 0.01 -12.67
CA LYS A 250 -14.01 -0.09 -11.48
C LYS A 250 -13.75 -1.41 -10.79
N GLU A 251 -12.63 -1.49 -10.10
CA GLU A 251 -12.16 -2.71 -9.44
C GLU A 251 -12.86 -2.97 -8.12
N TYR A 252 -12.95 -4.25 -7.78
CA TYR A 252 -13.24 -4.77 -6.45
C TYR A 252 -12.46 -6.06 -6.24
N GLY A 253 -12.15 -6.39 -5.00
CA GLY A 253 -11.37 -7.57 -4.73
C GLY A 253 -11.12 -7.84 -3.28
N LEU A 254 -10.25 -8.84 -3.06
CA LEU A 254 -9.81 -9.28 -1.74
C LEU A 254 -8.30 -9.16 -1.64
N THR A 255 -7.81 -8.90 -0.44
CA THR A 255 -6.40 -8.93 -0.09
C THR A 255 -6.18 -9.85 1.09
N PHE A 256 -5.08 -10.57 1.06
CA PHE A 256 -4.56 -11.37 2.15
C PHE A 256 -3.08 -11.03 2.30
N ALA A 257 -2.60 -10.82 3.53
CA ALA A 257 -1.19 -10.58 3.77
C ALA A 257 -0.70 -11.27 5.04
N ILE A 258 0.59 -11.58 5.05
CA ILE A 258 1.35 -12.03 6.20
C ILE A 258 2.40 -10.94 6.49
N TRP A 259 2.45 -10.52 7.74
CA TRP A 259 3.36 -9.52 8.26
C TRP A 259 4.31 -10.19 9.24
N ASP A 260 5.59 -10.14 8.99
CA ASP A 260 6.62 -10.69 9.88
C ASP A 260 7.59 -9.59 10.28
N SER A 261 7.77 -9.41 11.59
CA SER A 261 8.74 -8.47 12.17
C SER A 261 10.00 -9.21 12.62
N PHE A 262 11.17 -8.62 12.45
CA PHE A 262 12.48 -9.20 12.79
C PHE A 262 13.45 -8.16 13.34
#